data_03887272b3c2a9e78ed3d442282eaf8a
#
_entry.id   03887272b3c2a9e78ed3d442282eaf8a
#
_cell.length_a   1.000
_cell.length_b   1.000
_cell.length_c   1.000
_cell.angle_alpha   90.00
_cell.angle_beta   90.00
_cell.angle_gamma   90.00
#
_symmetry.space_group_name_H-M   'P 1'
#
loop_
_entity.id
_entity.type
_entity.pdbx_description
1 polymer ?
#
loop_
_entity_poly.entity_id
_entity_poly.type
_entity_poly.pdbx_seq_one_letter_code
_entity_poly.pdbx_strand_id
1 'polypeptide(L)'
;VNGKNIIQHGTATSSANGTNSRAIARGANATATADGGNRNVAVAVGNDSTADASSGDNNLARAAGAGSRARAANGDGNRAIAVRDGSTAFAMNGDHNDARSIGESAWASASNGSNNTAVTVGRGSVSRAEDGDGNAATASGAAAVAIARLGNDNTATATGQQAEAQAADGDNNLASASGDFATAIINSGDNNTATASGTSSVAFIILGSNNTATATGGVFNQAVVQQGNDNTAFAGIGDNNFARVNLGNNNTARADRGDGNIASLLNSSDSTAEAGDGYSNSALVTSSTGSTAWAREGMHNDAHVSNSVSSGALAGRGNNNFAEVNGNFSLAAAGEGSFNTATVNGNGLVAIAGPGDDNIATAP
;
A
#
# COMPACT_ATOMS: atom_id res chain seq x y z
N VAL A 1 2.68 48.67 -2.35
CA VAL A 1 4.09 48.60 -2.70
C VAL A 1 4.27 47.49 -3.70
N ASN A 2 4.63 47.86 -4.91
CA ASN A 2 4.86 46.91 -6.02
C ASN A 2 5.94 45.87 -5.69
N GLY A 3 5.89 44.71 -6.28
CA GLY A 3 6.82 43.60 -6.10
C GLY A 3 8.29 44.06 -6.15
N LYS A 4 9.13 43.44 -5.32
CA LYS A 4 10.58 43.77 -5.28
C LYS A 4 11.37 42.60 -5.90
N ASN A 5 12.04 42.87 -7.01
CA ASN A 5 13.17 42.06 -7.46
C ASN A 5 14.33 42.28 -6.48
N ILE A 6 14.79 41.25 -5.79
CA ILE A 6 15.72 41.49 -4.69
C ILE A 6 17.14 41.07 -4.99
N ILE A 7 17.40 40.03 -5.78
CA ILE A 7 18.80 39.66 -6.08
C ILE A 7 18.86 38.92 -7.44
N GLN A 8 19.68 39.43 -8.33
CA GLN A 8 20.06 38.79 -9.59
C GLN A 8 21.61 38.69 -9.59
N HIS A 9 22.14 37.50 -9.86
CA HIS A 9 23.57 37.28 -9.91
C HIS A 9 23.95 36.49 -11.18
N GLY A 10 24.84 37.01 -11.99
CA GLY A 10 25.23 36.39 -13.26
C GLY A 10 24.16 36.51 -14.34
N THR A 11 23.85 35.43 -15.04
CA THR A 11 22.79 35.33 -16.07
C THR A 11 21.42 35.01 -15.49
N ALA A 12 21.25 35.08 -14.16
CA ALA A 12 19.99 34.79 -13.50
C ALA A 12 18.91 35.83 -13.82
N THR A 13 17.65 35.43 -13.86
CA THR A 13 16.47 36.26 -14.09
C THR A 13 15.53 36.21 -12.91
N SER A 14 15.08 37.36 -12.41
CA SER A 14 14.04 37.42 -11.37
C SER A 14 12.93 38.38 -11.75
N SER A 15 11.67 38.01 -11.57
CA SER A 15 10.48 38.82 -11.78
C SER A 15 9.55 38.75 -10.57
N ALA A 16 9.04 39.86 -10.11
CA ALA A 16 8.06 39.92 -9.04
C ALA A 16 7.02 41.02 -9.33
N ASN A 17 5.81 40.62 -9.64
CA ASN A 17 4.66 41.49 -9.86
C ASN A 17 3.55 41.12 -8.86
N GLY A 18 3.12 42.04 -8.06
CA GLY A 18 2.12 41.82 -7.03
C GLY A 18 2.54 42.45 -5.71
N THR A 19 1.58 42.67 -4.85
CA THR A 19 1.83 43.33 -3.57
C THR A 19 2.59 42.43 -2.63
N ASN A 20 3.73 42.86 -2.14
CA ASN A 20 4.62 42.11 -1.25
C ASN A 20 5.19 40.81 -1.82
N SER A 21 5.12 40.62 -3.12
CA SER A 21 5.73 39.46 -3.80
C SER A 21 7.26 39.61 -3.90
N ARG A 22 8.00 38.49 -3.87
CA ARG A 22 9.47 38.49 -3.82
C ARG A 22 10.06 37.41 -4.72
N ALA A 23 10.98 37.79 -5.59
CA ALA A 23 11.75 36.85 -6.43
C ALA A 23 13.26 36.98 -6.16
N ILE A 24 13.94 35.85 -5.99
CA ILE A 24 15.40 35.76 -5.82
C ILE A 24 15.94 34.69 -6.75
N ALA A 25 16.87 35.06 -7.64
CA ALA A 25 17.56 34.12 -8.53
C ALA A 25 19.09 34.25 -8.38
N ARG A 26 19.78 33.11 -8.13
CA ARG A 26 21.23 33.00 -8.00
C ARG A 26 21.78 31.78 -8.74
N GLY A 27 22.69 31.98 -9.64
CA GLY A 27 23.33 30.93 -10.45
C GLY A 27 23.23 31.24 -11.94
N ALA A 28 24.02 30.55 -12.76
CA ALA A 28 23.91 30.70 -14.20
C ALA A 28 22.52 30.22 -14.67
N ASN A 29 21.83 31.04 -15.46
CA ASN A 29 20.49 30.76 -16.00
C ASN A 29 19.40 30.44 -14.93
N ALA A 30 19.62 30.80 -13.66
CA ALA A 30 18.61 30.62 -12.62
C ALA A 30 17.41 31.56 -12.87
N THR A 31 16.20 31.07 -12.73
CA THR A 31 14.97 31.84 -12.96
C THR A 31 14.05 31.80 -11.73
N ALA A 32 13.61 32.97 -11.25
CA ALA A 32 12.64 33.10 -10.17
C ALA A 32 11.50 34.02 -10.58
N THR A 33 10.26 33.54 -10.55
CA THR A 33 9.06 34.29 -10.92
C THR A 33 8.07 34.29 -9.75
N ALA A 34 7.61 35.48 -9.32
CA ALA A 34 6.62 35.66 -8.26
C ALA A 34 5.53 36.62 -8.76
N ASP A 35 4.62 36.11 -9.58
CA ASP A 35 3.65 36.90 -10.34
C ASP A 35 2.19 36.50 -10.07
N GLY A 36 1.25 37.33 -10.50
CA GLY A 36 -0.16 37.00 -10.59
C GLY A 36 -0.88 36.83 -9.25
N GLY A 37 -0.54 37.64 -8.26
CA GLY A 37 -1.17 37.62 -6.93
C GLY A 37 -0.30 38.36 -5.89
N ASN A 38 -0.66 38.23 -4.63
CA ASN A 38 0.00 38.91 -3.54
C ASN A 38 0.83 37.97 -2.66
N ARG A 39 1.90 38.47 -2.07
CA ARG A 39 2.76 37.73 -1.13
C ARG A 39 3.39 36.44 -1.68
N ASN A 40 3.47 36.31 -3.00
CA ASN A 40 4.14 35.19 -3.63
C ASN A 40 5.67 35.26 -3.43
N VAL A 41 6.30 34.12 -3.14
CA VAL A 41 7.75 34.05 -2.92
C VAL A 41 8.38 33.00 -3.81
N ALA A 42 9.28 33.41 -4.71
CA ALA A 42 10.04 32.51 -5.57
C ALA A 42 11.54 32.62 -5.28
N VAL A 43 12.22 31.50 -5.01
CA VAL A 43 13.66 31.45 -4.73
C VAL A 43 14.30 30.35 -5.56
N ALA A 44 15.15 30.74 -6.51
CA ALA A 44 15.94 29.83 -7.35
C ALA A 44 17.44 29.99 -7.03
N VAL A 45 18.10 28.91 -6.58
CA VAL A 45 19.53 28.90 -6.22
C VAL A 45 20.20 27.68 -6.86
N GLY A 46 21.12 27.91 -7.75
CA GLY A 46 21.83 26.87 -8.51
C GLY A 46 21.76 27.16 -10.00
N ASN A 47 22.68 26.58 -10.76
CA ASN A 47 22.68 26.74 -12.21
C ASN A 47 21.44 26.08 -12.83
N ASP A 48 20.80 26.73 -13.79
CA ASP A 48 19.61 26.25 -14.49
C ASP A 48 18.42 25.95 -13.55
N SER A 49 18.42 26.46 -12.31
CA SER A 49 17.34 26.27 -11.36
C SER A 49 16.13 27.17 -11.67
N THR A 50 14.91 26.67 -11.44
CA THR A 50 13.68 27.42 -11.72
C THR A 50 12.74 27.39 -10.50
N ALA A 51 12.28 28.57 -10.07
CA ALA A 51 11.24 28.71 -9.05
C ALA A 51 10.12 29.60 -9.58
N ASP A 52 8.87 29.12 -9.57
CA ASP A 52 7.68 29.84 -10.01
C ASP A 52 6.60 29.80 -8.91
N ALA A 53 6.29 30.97 -8.34
CA ALA A 53 5.22 31.17 -7.39
C ALA A 53 4.22 32.16 -8.00
N SER A 54 3.11 31.65 -8.58
CA SER A 54 2.25 32.47 -9.42
C SER A 54 0.77 32.08 -9.36
N SER A 55 -0.07 32.97 -9.88
CA SER A 55 -1.51 32.74 -10.08
C SER A 55 -2.25 32.34 -8.79
N GLY A 56 -2.26 33.25 -7.82
CA GLY A 56 -2.88 33.12 -6.51
C GLY A 56 -2.06 33.85 -5.44
N ASP A 57 -2.51 33.85 -4.22
CA ASP A 57 -1.87 34.55 -3.10
C ASP A 57 -1.07 33.60 -2.20
N ASN A 58 -0.03 34.13 -1.55
CA ASN A 58 0.77 33.41 -0.55
C ASN A 58 1.48 32.13 -1.05
N ASN A 59 1.72 31.98 -2.34
CA ASN A 59 2.42 30.82 -2.88
C ASN A 59 3.93 30.90 -2.60
N LEU A 60 4.55 29.75 -2.30
CA LEU A 60 6.00 29.63 -2.04
C LEU A 60 6.64 28.59 -2.97
N ALA A 61 7.51 29.02 -3.86
CA ALA A 61 8.34 28.14 -4.68
C ALA A 61 9.82 28.29 -4.35
N ARG A 62 10.51 27.21 -3.99
CA ARG A 62 11.95 27.22 -3.71
C ARG A 62 12.66 26.09 -4.45
N ALA A 63 13.54 26.42 -5.35
CA ALA A 63 14.41 25.50 -6.05
C ALA A 63 15.88 25.73 -5.60
N ALA A 64 16.55 24.68 -5.09
CA ALA A 64 17.93 24.77 -4.60
C ALA A 64 18.73 23.54 -5.06
N GLY A 65 19.60 23.73 -6.03
CA GLY A 65 20.40 22.70 -6.71
C GLY A 65 20.45 22.97 -8.21
N ALA A 66 21.44 22.41 -8.89
CA ALA A 66 21.55 22.55 -10.35
C ALA A 66 20.38 21.86 -11.06
N GLY A 67 19.73 22.54 -11.99
CA GLY A 67 18.58 22.01 -12.74
C GLY A 67 17.34 21.72 -11.89
N SER A 68 17.29 22.16 -10.60
CA SER A 68 16.12 21.94 -9.74
C SER A 68 14.93 22.82 -10.16
N ARG A 69 13.69 22.30 -9.96
CA ARG A 69 12.46 23.00 -10.35
C ARG A 69 11.43 22.99 -9.21
N ALA A 70 10.90 24.17 -8.89
CA ALA A 70 9.79 24.29 -7.93
C ALA A 70 8.71 25.18 -8.51
N ARG A 71 7.45 24.72 -8.50
CA ARG A 71 6.31 25.52 -8.92
C ARG A 71 5.17 25.42 -7.91
N ALA A 72 4.75 26.60 -7.41
CA ALA A 72 3.59 26.76 -6.55
C ALA A 72 2.63 27.74 -7.23
N ALA A 73 1.51 27.24 -7.75
CA ALA A 73 0.68 28.05 -8.64
C ALA A 73 -0.78 27.60 -8.73
N ASN A 74 -1.63 28.46 -9.29
CA ASN A 74 -3.04 28.19 -9.57
C ASN A 74 -3.84 27.85 -8.31
N GLY A 75 -3.84 28.73 -7.34
CA GLY A 75 -4.51 28.65 -6.06
C GLY A 75 -3.71 29.36 -4.98
N ASP A 76 -4.22 29.36 -3.76
CA ASP A 76 -3.66 30.10 -2.65
C ASP A 76 -2.87 29.18 -1.69
N GLY A 77 -1.80 29.73 -1.13
CA GLY A 77 -1.04 29.06 -0.07
C GLY A 77 -0.29 27.80 -0.48
N ASN A 78 -0.12 27.54 -1.78
CA ASN A 78 0.63 26.41 -2.28
C ASN A 78 2.12 26.51 -1.97
N ARG A 79 2.77 25.38 -1.65
CA ARG A 79 4.18 25.34 -1.28
C ARG A 79 4.93 24.26 -2.06
N ALA A 80 5.88 24.66 -2.89
CA ALA A 80 6.75 23.76 -3.64
C ALA A 80 8.21 23.95 -3.26
N ILE A 81 8.88 22.91 -2.79
CA ILE A 81 10.29 22.94 -2.39
C ILE A 81 11.05 21.81 -3.06
N ALA A 82 11.98 22.16 -3.93
CA ALA A 82 12.90 21.22 -4.58
C ALA A 82 14.33 21.49 -4.09
N VAL A 83 14.98 20.47 -3.51
CA VAL A 83 16.33 20.59 -2.94
C VAL A 83 17.21 19.47 -3.46
N ARG A 84 18.37 19.80 -3.97
CA ARG A 84 19.37 18.99 -4.67
C ARG A 84 19.19 18.98 -6.19
N ASP A 85 20.23 18.50 -6.87
CA ASP A 85 20.33 18.58 -8.31
C ASP A 85 19.23 17.77 -9.03
N GLY A 86 18.63 18.38 -10.02
CA GLY A 86 17.57 17.78 -10.82
C GLY A 86 16.25 17.50 -10.07
N SER A 87 16.13 17.90 -8.78
CA SER A 87 14.90 17.68 -8.02
C SER A 87 13.73 18.54 -8.55
N THR A 88 12.52 18.02 -8.47
CA THR A 88 11.31 18.70 -8.95
C THR A 88 10.20 18.66 -7.90
N ALA A 89 9.55 19.79 -7.65
CA ALA A 89 8.40 19.91 -6.76
C ALA A 89 7.30 20.76 -7.39
N PHE A 90 6.08 20.23 -7.48
CA PHE A 90 4.88 20.90 -8.00
C PHE A 90 3.76 20.90 -6.95
N ALA A 91 3.30 22.08 -6.56
CA ALA A 91 2.14 22.29 -5.69
C ALA A 91 1.19 23.26 -6.40
N MET A 92 0.09 22.75 -6.97
CA MET A 92 -0.72 23.56 -7.88
C MET A 92 -2.14 23.04 -8.12
N ASN A 93 -2.97 23.88 -8.74
CA ASN A 93 -4.35 23.59 -9.10
C ASN A 93 -5.22 23.24 -7.88
N GLY A 94 -5.29 24.17 -6.94
CA GLY A 94 -6.05 24.10 -5.70
C GLY A 94 -5.28 24.81 -4.59
N ASP A 95 -5.79 24.79 -3.39
CA ASP A 95 -5.25 25.58 -2.28
C ASP A 95 -4.48 24.72 -1.28
N HIS A 96 -3.47 25.32 -0.65
CA HIS A 96 -2.70 24.73 0.44
C HIS A 96 -2.04 23.37 0.11
N ASN A 97 -1.72 23.12 -1.16
CA ASN A 97 -0.95 21.94 -1.55
C ASN A 97 0.53 22.11 -1.15
N ASP A 98 1.15 21.05 -0.60
CA ASP A 98 2.56 21.04 -0.16
C ASP A 98 3.35 19.93 -0.89
N ALA A 99 4.25 20.31 -1.78
CA ALA A 99 5.14 19.39 -2.48
C ALA A 99 6.60 19.63 -2.08
N ARG A 100 7.26 18.62 -1.53
CA ARG A 100 8.67 18.67 -1.09
C ARG A 100 9.48 17.56 -1.73
N SER A 101 10.45 17.92 -2.53
CA SER A 101 11.38 17.00 -3.15
C SER A 101 12.79 17.23 -2.64
N ILE A 102 13.34 16.27 -1.89
CA ILE A 102 14.66 16.33 -1.24
C ILE A 102 15.50 15.12 -1.66
N GLY A 103 16.05 15.19 -2.84
CA GLY A 103 16.87 14.10 -3.38
C GLY A 103 17.35 14.43 -4.79
N GLU A 104 18.45 13.84 -5.21
CA GLU A 104 18.94 13.97 -6.58
C GLU A 104 17.91 13.33 -7.54
N SER A 105 17.45 14.08 -8.53
CA SER A 105 16.42 13.64 -9.48
C SER A 105 15.11 13.15 -8.84
N ALA A 106 14.82 13.56 -7.62
CA ALA A 106 13.59 13.23 -6.93
C ALA A 106 12.41 14.10 -7.44
N TRP A 107 11.18 13.57 -7.35
CA TRP A 107 10.00 14.26 -7.84
C TRP A 107 8.82 14.19 -6.86
N ALA A 108 8.25 15.35 -6.54
CA ALA A 108 7.07 15.48 -5.69
C ALA A 108 5.99 16.31 -6.39
N SER A 109 4.75 15.83 -6.41
CA SER A 109 3.59 16.56 -6.92
C SER A 109 2.42 16.48 -5.95
N ALA A 110 1.89 17.65 -5.56
CA ALA A 110 0.68 17.81 -4.79
C ALA A 110 -0.24 18.73 -5.59
N SER A 111 -1.31 18.18 -6.19
CA SER A 111 -2.07 18.94 -7.18
C SER A 111 -3.51 18.44 -7.41
N ASN A 112 -4.29 19.25 -8.13
CA ASN A 112 -5.66 18.95 -8.54
C ASN A 112 -6.59 18.67 -7.34
N GLY A 113 -6.64 19.57 -6.42
CA GLY A 113 -7.40 19.52 -5.18
C GLY A 113 -6.72 20.35 -4.11
N SER A 114 -7.24 20.33 -2.91
CA SER A 114 -6.73 21.15 -1.82
C SER A 114 -6.14 20.31 -0.69
N ASN A 115 -5.17 20.88 0.03
CA ASN A 115 -4.54 20.24 1.18
C ASN A 115 -3.79 18.93 0.85
N ASN A 116 -3.43 18.71 -0.41
CA ASN A 116 -2.62 17.54 -0.79
C ASN A 116 -1.17 17.72 -0.34
N THR A 117 -0.54 16.63 0.12
CA THR A 117 0.85 16.62 0.58
C THR A 117 1.68 15.55 -0.13
N ALA A 118 2.74 15.95 -0.81
CA ALA A 118 3.68 15.04 -1.45
C ALA A 118 5.10 15.28 -0.92
N VAL A 119 5.69 14.28 -0.26
CA VAL A 119 7.04 14.38 0.30
C VAL A 119 7.94 13.29 -0.28
N THR A 120 9.00 13.72 -0.92
CA THR A 120 9.98 12.81 -1.53
C THR A 120 11.35 13.02 -0.90
N VAL A 121 11.93 11.96 -0.36
CA VAL A 121 13.29 11.94 0.21
C VAL A 121 14.03 10.73 -0.34
N GLY A 122 15.04 10.98 -1.15
CA GLY A 122 15.82 9.89 -1.74
C GLY A 122 16.10 10.13 -3.22
N ARG A 123 17.12 9.45 -3.73
CA ARG A 123 17.52 9.59 -5.11
C ARG A 123 16.52 8.91 -6.05
N GLY A 124 16.03 9.64 -7.05
CA GLY A 124 15.14 9.11 -8.07
C GLY A 124 13.76 8.68 -7.54
N SER A 125 13.40 9.03 -6.30
CA SER A 125 12.11 8.67 -5.73
C SER A 125 10.99 9.60 -6.20
N VAL A 126 9.74 9.13 -6.12
CA VAL A 126 8.55 9.83 -6.64
C VAL A 126 7.43 9.81 -5.61
N SER A 127 6.83 10.98 -5.36
CA SER A 127 5.60 11.10 -4.56
C SER A 127 4.54 11.87 -5.32
N ARG A 128 3.31 11.35 -5.39
CA ARG A 128 2.15 12.00 -5.98
C ARG A 128 0.97 12.00 -5.03
N ALA A 129 0.46 13.17 -4.69
CA ALA A 129 -0.79 13.36 -3.97
C ALA A 129 -1.68 14.24 -4.84
N GLU A 130 -2.62 13.64 -5.56
CA GLU A 130 -3.30 14.28 -6.68
C GLU A 130 -4.78 13.88 -6.77
N ASP A 131 -5.57 14.69 -7.49
CA ASP A 131 -6.94 14.38 -7.91
C ASP A 131 -7.89 14.08 -6.74
N GLY A 132 -8.00 15.02 -5.82
CA GLY A 132 -8.86 14.99 -4.64
C GLY A 132 -8.28 15.85 -3.52
N ASP A 133 -8.92 15.87 -2.39
CA ASP A 133 -8.52 16.70 -1.25
C ASP A 133 -7.86 15.85 -0.15
N GLY A 134 -6.90 16.42 0.55
CA GLY A 134 -6.29 15.79 1.72
C GLY A 134 -5.40 14.57 1.44
N ASN A 135 -5.10 14.26 0.18
CA ASN A 135 -4.25 13.11 -0.15
C ASN A 135 -2.80 13.31 0.33
N ALA A 136 -2.18 12.24 0.83
CA ALA A 136 -0.82 12.28 1.35
C ALA A 136 0.07 11.18 0.72
N ALA A 137 1.16 11.57 0.06
CA ALA A 137 2.12 10.63 -0.54
C ALA A 137 3.53 10.89 -0.01
N THR A 138 4.18 9.88 0.57
CA THR A 138 5.55 9.98 1.11
C THR A 138 6.43 8.86 0.55
N ALA A 139 7.49 9.23 -0.17
CA ALA A 139 8.51 8.30 -0.66
C ALA A 139 9.88 8.66 -0.07
N SER A 140 10.50 7.77 0.70
CA SER A 140 11.76 8.06 1.38
C SER A 140 12.94 7.12 1.07
N GLY A 141 12.77 6.13 0.24
CA GLY A 141 13.83 5.23 -0.22
C GLY A 141 14.45 5.65 -1.56
N ALA A 142 15.55 5.03 -1.96
CA ALA A 142 16.06 5.20 -3.31
C ALA A 142 15.10 4.56 -4.32
N ALA A 143 14.71 5.33 -5.35
CA ALA A 143 13.72 4.92 -6.36
C ALA A 143 12.38 4.44 -5.75
N ALA A 144 12.04 4.87 -4.55
CA ALA A 144 10.75 4.58 -3.92
C ALA A 144 9.62 5.38 -4.60
N VAL A 145 8.43 4.79 -4.68
CA VAL A 145 7.26 5.39 -5.31
C VAL A 145 6.07 5.40 -4.34
N ALA A 146 5.49 6.57 -4.09
CA ALA A 146 4.29 6.73 -3.30
C ALA A 146 3.23 7.51 -4.08
N ILE A 147 2.03 6.96 -4.26
CA ILE A 147 0.93 7.56 -5.02
C ILE A 147 -0.36 7.50 -4.22
N ALA A 148 -0.92 8.66 -3.88
CA ALA A 148 -2.23 8.82 -3.26
C ALA A 148 -3.09 9.69 -4.17
N ARG A 149 -4.18 9.17 -4.72
CA ARG A 149 -4.94 9.88 -5.76
C ARG A 149 -6.38 9.38 -5.95
N LEU A 150 -7.17 10.16 -6.73
CA LEU A 150 -8.52 9.82 -7.17
C LEU A 150 -9.45 9.50 -6.00
N GLY A 151 -9.66 10.51 -5.16
CA GLY A 151 -10.47 10.47 -3.95
C GLY A 151 -9.86 11.33 -2.86
N ASN A 152 -10.41 11.28 -1.67
CA ASN A 152 -10.00 12.14 -0.58
C ASN A 152 -9.33 11.36 0.55
N ASP A 153 -8.45 12.04 1.26
CA ASP A 153 -7.79 11.51 2.46
C ASP A 153 -7.06 10.18 2.25
N ASN A 154 -6.63 9.89 1.01
CA ASN A 154 -5.80 8.72 0.72
C ASN A 154 -4.36 8.93 1.18
N THR A 155 -3.75 7.90 1.76
CA THR A 155 -2.36 7.93 2.23
C THR A 155 -1.54 6.83 1.60
N ALA A 156 -0.42 7.20 0.97
CA ALA A 156 0.56 6.26 0.42
C ALA A 156 1.95 6.54 0.99
N THR A 157 2.60 5.53 1.60
CA THR A 157 3.93 5.66 2.19
C THR A 157 4.86 4.55 1.70
N ALA A 158 5.94 4.92 1.02
CA ALA A 158 6.98 4.01 0.55
C ALA A 158 8.33 4.38 1.17
N THR A 159 8.94 3.50 2.00
CA THR A 159 10.16 3.82 2.74
C THR A 159 11.37 2.93 2.45
N GLY A 160 11.20 1.82 1.78
CA GLY A 160 12.29 0.93 1.35
C GLY A 160 12.92 1.33 0.01
N GLN A 161 14.05 0.73 -0.33
CA GLN A 161 14.63 0.85 -1.66
C GLN A 161 13.68 0.24 -2.70
N GLN A 162 13.32 0.98 -3.74
CA GLN A 162 12.36 0.54 -4.76
C GLN A 162 11.03 0.05 -4.17
N ALA A 163 10.67 0.53 -3.00
CA ALA A 163 9.35 0.26 -2.42
C ALA A 163 8.26 1.02 -3.18
N GLU A 164 7.10 0.40 -3.33
CA GLU A 164 5.95 0.99 -3.99
C GLU A 164 4.71 0.99 -3.09
N ALA A 165 4.11 2.16 -2.89
CA ALA A 165 2.84 2.31 -2.18
C ALA A 165 1.86 3.09 -3.05
N GLN A 166 0.67 2.53 -3.30
CA GLN A 166 -0.39 3.19 -4.05
C GLN A 166 -1.73 3.07 -3.31
N ALA A 167 -2.36 4.21 -3.05
CA ALA A 167 -3.74 4.31 -2.56
C ALA A 167 -4.54 5.13 -3.59
N ALA A 168 -5.49 4.48 -4.27
CA ALA A 168 -6.20 5.08 -5.41
C ALA A 168 -7.70 4.74 -5.42
N ASP A 169 -8.46 5.53 -6.17
CA ASP A 169 -9.88 5.34 -6.49
C ASP A 169 -10.77 5.05 -5.28
N GLY A 170 -10.99 6.05 -4.44
CA GLY A 170 -11.84 5.99 -3.26
C GLY A 170 -11.29 6.85 -2.14
N ASP A 171 -11.94 6.83 -1.01
CA ASP A 171 -11.62 7.68 0.13
C ASP A 171 -10.99 6.91 1.28
N ASN A 172 -10.13 7.57 2.05
CA ASN A 172 -9.54 7.05 3.28
C ASN A 172 -8.74 5.75 3.10
N ASN A 173 -8.11 5.52 1.96
CA ASN A 173 -7.28 4.35 1.73
C ASN A 173 -5.85 4.55 2.28
N LEU A 174 -5.28 3.52 2.90
CA LEU A 174 -3.92 3.53 3.45
C LEU A 174 -3.05 2.44 2.83
N ALA A 175 -2.07 2.84 2.02
CA ALA A 175 -1.06 1.94 1.46
C ALA A 175 0.32 2.23 2.08
N SER A 176 0.96 1.22 2.66
CA SER A 176 2.27 1.34 3.31
C SER A 176 3.24 0.24 2.87
N ALA A 177 4.32 0.61 2.21
CA ALA A 177 5.41 -0.28 1.79
C ALA A 177 6.71 0.15 2.48
N SER A 178 7.24 -0.64 3.41
CA SER A 178 8.40 -0.27 4.23
C SER A 178 9.63 -1.19 4.07
N GLY A 179 9.51 -2.31 3.40
CA GLY A 179 10.65 -3.17 3.05
C GLY A 179 11.26 -2.82 1.71
N ASP A 180 12.48 -3.28 1.45
CA ASP A 180 13.09 -3.16 0.13
C ASP A 180 12.30 -3.99 -0.89
N PHE A 181 12.00 -3.41 -2.05
CA PHE A 181 11.15 -4.01 -3.08
C PHE A 181 9.74 -4.39 -2.58
N ALA A 182 9.31 -3.85 -1.46
CA ALA A 182 7.97 -4.09 -0.93
C ALA A 182 6.91 -3.33 -1.76
N THR A 183 5.74 -3.96 -1.94
CA THR A 183 4.64 -3.38 -2.73
C THR A 183 3.35 -3.40 -1.93
N ALA A 184 2.74 -2.23 -1.72
CA ALA A 184 1.44 -2.08 -1.08
C ALA A 184 0.51 -1.29 -2.01
N ILE A 185 -0.51 -1.94 -2.56
CA ILE A 185 -1.39 -1.34 -3.56
C ILE A 185 -2.86 -1.51 -3.19
N ILE A 186 -3.60 -0.42 -3.24
CA ILE A 186 -5.06 -0.37 -3.19
C ILE A 186 -5.51 0.29 -4.49
N ASN A 187 -6.28 -0.46 -5.31
CA ASN A 187 -6.74 0.07 -6.59
C ASN A 187 -8.08 0.79 -6.47
N SER A 188 -9.06 0.25 -5.71
CA SER A 188 -10.37 0.89 -5.62
C SER A 188 -11.18 0.48 -4.40
N GLY A 189 -12.00 1.40 -3.89
CA GLY A 189 -12.88 1.25 -2.74
C GLY A 189 -12.45 2.13 -1.57
N ASP A 190 -13.22 2.14 -0.50
CA ASP A 190 -13.03 3.07 0.61
C ASP A 190 -12.52 2.35 1.86
N ASN A 191 -11.78 3.08 2.68
CA ASN A 191 -11.32 2.61 4.00
C ASN A 191 -10.48 1.32 3.94
N ASN A 192 -9.75 1.10 2.86
CA ASN A 192 -8.90 -0.08 2.72
C ASN A 192 -7.49 0.15 3.30
N THR A 193 -6.88 -0.91 3.82
CA THR A 193 -5.50 -0.88 4.33
C THR A 193 -4.63 -1.96 3.69
N ALA A 194 -3.57 -1.56 2.99
CA ALA A 194 -2.55 -2.47 2.46
C ALA A 194 -1.18 -2.17 3.08
N THR A 195 -0.58 -3.16 3.74
CA THR A 195 0.73 -3.02 4.41
C THR A 195 1.70 -4.11 3.96
N ALA A 196 2.83 -3.72 3.38
CA ALA A 196 3.93 -4.60 3.03
C ALA A 196 5.21 -4.14 3.74
N SER A 197 5.71 -4.91 4.70
CA SER A 197 6.89 -4.53 5.50
C SER A 197 8.08 -5.49 5.40
N GLY A 198 7.91 -6.64 4.77
CA GLY A 198 9.00 -7.55 4.47
C GLY A 198 9.68 -7.24 3.14
N THR A 199 10.89 -7.74 2.94
CA THR A 199 11.60 -7.61 1.65
C THR A 199 10.83 -8.33 0.54
N SER A 200 10.62 -7.68 -0.58
CA SER A 200 9.86 -8.22 -1.73
C SER A 200 8.45 -8.75 -1.35
N SER A 201 7.89 -8.24 -0.27
CA SER A 201 6.56 -8.63 0.19
C SER A 201 5.48 -7.80 -0.52
N VAL A 202 4.30 -8.41 -0.74
CA VAL A 202 3.21 -7.80 -1.50
C VAL A 202 1.92 -7.78 -0.69
N ALA A 203 1.33 -6.61 -0.51
CA ALA A 203 -0.01 -6.42 0.01
C ALA A 203 -0.89 -5.77 -1.06
N PHE A 204 -1.96 -6.43 -1.48
CA PHE A 204 -2.74 -5.99 -2.63
C PHE A 204 -4.25 -6.06 -2.38
N ILE A 205 -4.96 -4.95 -2.62
CA ILE A 205 -6.42 -4.88 -2.58
C ILE A 205 -6.90 -4.34 -3.93
N ILE A 206 -7.77 -5.09 -4.61
CA ILE A 206 -8.25 -4.70 -5.93
C ILE A 206 -9.54 -3.91 -5.85
N LEU A 207 -10.58 -4.44 -5.23
CA LEU A 207 -11.92 -3.85 -5.18
C LEU A 207 -12.59 -4.14 -3.85
N GLY A 208 -13.36 -3.17 -3.35
CA GLY A 208 -14.20 -3.32 -2.16
C GLY A 208 -13.79 -2.36 -1.06
N SER A 209 -14.54 -2.37 0.02
CA SER A 209 -14.34 -1.41 1.13
C SER A 209 -14.04 -2.13 2.44
N ASN A 210 -13.36 -1.44 3.34
CA ASN A 210 -12.97 -1.94 4.66
C ASN A 210 -12.07 -3.20 4.61
N ASN A 211 -11.32 -3.40 3.55
CA ASN A 211 -10.46 -4.56 3.41
C ASN A 211 -9.07 -4.30 4.01
N THR A 212 -8.45 -5.36 4.54
CA THR A 212 -7.08 -5.32 5.05
C THR A 212 -6.22 -6.38 4.39
N ALA A 213 -5.12 -5.98 3.78
CA ALA A 213 -4.08 -6.88 3.27
C ALA A 213 -2.75 -6.57 3.95
N THR A 214 -2.16 -7.53 4.66
CA THR A 214 -0.91 -7.34 5.40
C THR A 214 0.10 -8.43 5.08
N ALA A 215 1.23 -8.04 4.51
CA ALA A 215 2.37 -8.92 4.24
C ALA A 215 3.59 -8.43 5.03
N THR A 216 4.00 -9.16 6.07
CA THR A 216 5.00 -8.70 7.03
C THR A 216 5.98 -9.81 7.45
N GLY A 217 7.10 -9.41 8.06
CA GLY A 217 7.94 -10.30 8.85
C GLY A 217 8.60 -11.43 8.08
N GLY A 218 9.34 -11.15 7.04
CA GLY A 218 10.09 -12.12 6.25
C GLY A 218 10.25 -11.65 4.82
N VAL A 219 10.51 -12.59 3.92
CA VAL A 219 10.78 -12.32 2.51
C VAL A 219 9.71 -12.98 1.63
N PHE A 220 9.27 -12.31 0.58
CA PHE A 220 8.29 -12.80 -0.40
C PHE A 220 6.91 -13.19 0.17
N ASN A 221 6.49 -12.60 1.30
CA ASN A 221 5.14 -12.79 1.80
C ASN A 221 4.12 -12.05 0.92
N GLN A 222 2.96 -12.67 0.68
CA GLN A 222 1.92 -12.08 -0.16
C GLN A 222 0.55 -12.13 0.53
N ALA A 223 -0.10 -10.97 0.66
CA ALA A 223 -1.45 -10.84 1.16
C ALA A 223 -2.33 -10.15 0.12
N VAL A 224 -3.38 -10.83 -0.35
CA VAL A 224 -4.20 -10.37 -1.46
C VAL A 224 -5.69 -10.43 -1.14
N VAL A 225 -6.38 -9.29 -1.27
CA VAL A 225 -7.85 -9.22 -1.31
C VAL A 225 -8.26 -8.76 -2.70
N GLN A 226 -9.00 -9.61 -3.43
CA GLN A 226 -9.36 -9.29 -4.81
C GLN A 226 -10.70 -8.55 -4.91
N GLN A 227 -11.74 -9.00 -4.21
CA GLN A 227 -13.07 -8.37 -4.28
C GLN A 227 -13.93 -8.72 -3.08
N GLY A 228 -14.69 -7.75 -2.59
CA GLY A 228 -15.60 -7.88 -1.46
C GLY A 228 -15.29 -6.87 -0.36
N ASN A 229 -16.05 -6.91 0.71
CA ASN A 229 -15.93 -5.97 1.80
C ASN A 229 -15.56 -6.67 3.11
N ASP A 230 -14.97 -5.92 4.03
CA ASP A 230 -14.64 -6.39 5.38
C ASP A 230 -13.76 -7.66 5.39
N ASN A 231 -12.90 -7.82 4.37
CA ASN A 231 -12.02 -8.98 4.26
C ASN A 231 -10.62 -8.69 4.84
N THR A 232 -10.01 -9.72 5.42
CA THR A 232 -8.64 -9.69 5.92
C THR A 232 -7.79 -10.77 5.27
N ALA A 233 -6.66 -10.38 4.67
CA ALA A 233 -5.60 -11.28 4.23
C ALA A 233 -4.31 -10.93 4.99
N PHE A 234 -3.75 -11.91 5.70
CA PHE A 234 -2.52 -11.74 6.49
C PHE A 234 -1.48 -12.81 6.12
N ALA A 235 -0.34 -12.38 5.59
CA ALA A 235 0.81 -13.23 5.32
C ALA A 235 2.03 -12.70 6.10
N GLY A 236 2.57 -13.49 7.04
CA GLY A 236 3.64 -12.97 7.89
C GLY A 236 4.41 -14.00 8.68
N ILE A 237 5.41 -13.55 9.44
CA ILE A 237 6.29 -14.32 10.32
C ILE A 237 6.82 -15.60 9.63
N GLY A 238 7.80 -15.42 8.75
CA GLY A 238 8.41 -16.45 7.91
C GLY A 238 8.46 -16.02 6.47
N ASP A 239 8.92 -16.86 5.60
CA ASP A 239 9.14 -16.56 4.19
C ASP A 239 8.12 -17.25 3.28
N ASN A 240 7.82 -16.61 2.14
CA ASN A 240 6.97 -17.20 1.10
C ASN A 240 5.55 -17.58 1.57
N ASN A 241 5.00 -16.93 2.58
CA ASN A 241 3.62 -17.16 3.00
C ASN A 241 2.64 -16.45 2.06
N PHE A 242 1.52 -17.11 1.76
CA PHE A 242 0.49 -16.60 0.85
C PHE A 242 -0.89 -16.62 1.49
N ALA A 243 -1.49 -15.45 1.70
CA ALA A 243 -2.86 -15.30 2.18
C ALA A 243 -3.72 -14.62 1.13
N ARG A 244 -4.84 -15.23 0.73
CA ARG A 244 -5.71 -14.70 -0.32
C ARG A 244 -7.19 -14.79 0.03
N VAL A 245 -7.90 -13.68 -0.18
CA VAL A 245 -9.37 -13.65 -0.26
C VAL A 245 -9.76 -13.24 -1.67
N ASN A 246 -10.53 -14.08 -2.36
CA ASN A 246 -11.06 -13.83 -3.69
C ASN A 246 -12.57 -14.00 -3.72
N LEU A 247 -13.30 -12.92 -3.86
CA LEU A 247 -14.77 -12.85 -3.85
C LEU A 247 -15.42 -13.28 -2.53
N GLY A 248 -16.20 -12.39 -1.96
CA GLY A 248 -16.97 -12.59 -0.74
C GLY A 248 -16.71 -11.51 0.30
N ASN A 249 -17.47 -11.58 1.39
CA ASN A 249 -17.42 -10.59 2.44
C ASN A 249 -17.09 -11.21 3.78
N ASN A 250 -16.50 -10.41 4.68
CA ASN A 250 -16.24 -10.79 6.06
C ASN A 250 -15.39 -12.07 6.19
N ASN A 251 -14.38 -12.21 5.33
CA ASN A 251 -13.50 -13.38 5.29
C ASN A 251 -12.14 -13.09 5.92
N THR A 252 -11.52 -14.12 6.51
CA THR A 252 -10.16 -14.06 7.03
C THR A 252 -9.27 -15.14 6.45
N ALA A 253 -8.25 -14.76 5.68
CA ALA A 253 -7.18 -15.64 5.22
C ALA A 253 -5.90 -15.32 5.99
N ARG A 254 -5.31 -16.31 6.68
CA ARG A 254 -4.09 -16.13 7.45
C ARG A 254 -3.06 -17.20 7.16
N ALA A 255 -1.90 -16.80 6.63
CA ALA A 255 -0.74 -17.66 6.39
C ALA A 255 0.46 -17.09 7.15
N ASP A 256 0.85 -17.71 8.26
CA ASP A 256 1.93 -17.18 9.09
C ASP A 256 2.66 -18.23 9.94
N ARG A 257 3.67 -17.78 10.73
CA ARG A 257 4.47 -18.61 11.65
C ARG A 257 5.07 -19.85 10.99
N GLY A 258 5.93 -19.61 10.02
CA GLY A 258 6.67 -20.61 9.26
C GLY A 258 6.73 -20.24 7.79
N ASP A 259 7.31 -21.10 6.98
CA ASP A 259 7.57 -20.77 5.59
C ASP A 259 6.66 -21.54 4.63
N GLY A 260 6.29 -20.88 3.53
CA GLY A 260 5.53 -21.50 2.46
C GLY A 260 4.09 -21.87 2.81
N ASN A 261 3.50 -21.28 3.84
CA ASN A 261 2.11 -21.55 4.22
C ASN A 261 1.14 -20.85 3.26
N ILE A 262 0.02 -21.50 2.96
CA ILE A 262 -1.02 -21.00 2.04
C ILE A 262 -2.38 -20.99 2.73
N ALA A 263 -3.01 -19.81 2.82
CA ALA A 263 -4.39 -19.67 3.26
C ALA A 263 -5.22 -18.99 2.18
N SER A 264 -6.27 -19.63 1.70
CA SER A 264 -7.06 -19.14 0.58
C SER A 264 -8.56 -19.28 0.79
N LEU A 265 -9.29 -18.20 0.51
CA LEU A 265 -10.75 -18.18 0.45
C LEU A 265 -11.19 -17.78 -0.95
N LEU A 266 -12.04 -18.63 -1.57
CA LEU A 266 -12.55 -18.43 -2.92
C LEU A 266 -14.08 -18.47 -2.91
N ASN A 267 -14.74 -17.42 -3.38
CA ASN A 267 -16.21 -17.33 -3.42
C ASN A 267 -16.88 -17.68 -2.08
N SER A 268 -16.33 -17.21 -0.99
CA SER A 268 -16.77 -17.55 0.36
C SER A 268 -17.16 -16.31 1.15
N SER A 269 -18.05 -16.45 2.13
CA SER A 269 -18.42 -15.38 3.03
C SER A 269 -18.42 -15.84 4.49
N ASP A 270 -18.13 -14.94 5.41
CA ASP A 270 -18.08 -15.21 6.85
C ASP A 270 -17.17 -16.41 7.20
N SER A 271 -16.11 -16.60 6.41
CA SER A 271 -15.31 -17.81 6.45
C SER A 271 -13.84 -17.54 6.81
N THR A 272 -13.17 -18.56 7.35
CA THR A 272 -11.77 -18.47 7.77
C THR A 272 -10.90 -19.57 7.15
N ALA A 273 -9.76 -19.21 6.59
CA ALA A 273 -8.69 -20.12 6.22
C ALA A 273 -7.41 -19.74 6.99
N GLU A 274 -6.85 -20.66 7.76
CA GLU A 274 -5.62 -20.43 8.53
C GLU A 274 -4.61 -21.55 8.26
N ALA A 275 -3.44 -21.18 7.74
CA ALA A 275 -2.30 -22.04 7.53
C ALA A 275 -1.07 -21.48 8.26
N GLY A 276 -0.45 -22.28 9.12
CA GLY A 276 0.68 -21.76 9.90
C GLY A 276 1.24 -22.71 10.95
N ASP A 277 2.05 -22.15 11.85
CA ASP A 277 2.78 -22.89 12.89
C ASP A 277 3.58 -24.09 12.31
N GLY A 278 4.25 -23.88 11.15
CA GLY A 278 5.03 -24.91 10.48
C GLY A 278 5.37 -24.59 9.03
N TYR A 279 5.66 -25.60 8.25
CA TYR A 279 6.12 -25.45 6.86
C TYR A 279 5.10 -25.99 5.87
N SER A 280 4.84 -25.24 4.80
CA SER A 280 4.03 -25.70 3.66
C SER A 280 2.66 -26.24 4.05
N ASN A 281 2.04 -25.66 5.06
CA ASN A 281 0.66 -25.98 5.42
C ASN A 281 -0.31 -25.26 4.47
N SER A 282 -1.44 -25.89 4.12
CA SER A 282 -2.43 -25.36 3.18
C SER A 282 -3.83 -25.38 3.80
N ALA A 283 -4.49 -24.23 3.83
CA ALA A 283 -5.87 -24.10 4.27
C ALA A 283 -6.71 -23.43 3.16
N LEU A 284 -7.73 -24.15 2.68
CA LEU A 284 -8.57 -23.70 1.56
C LEU A 284 -10.05 -23.79 1.92
N VAL A 285 -10.78 -22.67 1.72
CA VAL A 285 -12.24 -22.62 1.78
C VAL A 285 -12.79 -22.16 0.44
N THR A 286 -13.66 -22.95 -0.18
CA THR A 286 -14.23 -22.60 -1.49
C THR A 286 -15.75 -22.70 -1.50
N SER A 287 -16.41 -21.71 -2.11
CA SER A 287 -17.87 -21.70 -2.32
C SER A 287 -18.66 -21.99 -1.03
N SER A 288 -18.21 -21.43 0.09
CA SER A 288 -18.72 -21.78 1.43
C SER A 288 -19.13 -20.54 2.23
N THR A 289 -19.99 -20.73 3.22
CA THR A 289 -20.42 -19.68 4.12
C THR A 289 -20.26 -20.12 5.58
N GLY A 290 -19.70 -19.26 6.42
CA GLY A 290 -19.50 -19.54 7.84
C GLY A 290 -18.58 -20.72 8.11
N SER A 291 -17.68 -21.04 7.19
CA SER A 291 -16.87 -22.26 7.23
C SER A 291 -15.41 -21.99 7.57
N THR A 292 -14.72 -23.01 8.10
CA THR A 292 -13.34 -22.86 8.57
C THR A 292 -12.43 -23.98 8.09
N ALA A 293 -11.28 -23.64 7.55
CA ALA A 293 -10.20 -24.57 7.26
C ALA A 293 -8.95 -24.20 8.08
N TRP A 294 -8.41 -25.15 8.85
CA TRP A 294 -7.18 -24.96 9.64
C TRP A 294 -6.14 -26.01 9.32
N ALA A 295 -5.00 -25.59 8.81
CA ALA A 295 -3.84 -26.44 8.55
C ALA A 295 -2.63 -25.88 9.32
N ARG A 296 -2.26 -26.51 10.44
CA ARG A 296 -1.24 -25.94 11.33
C ARG A 296 -0.58 -26.96 12.28
N GLU A 297 0.43 -26.49 13.04
CA GLU A 297 1.18 -27.29 14.01
C GLU A 297 1.88 -28.50 13.38
N GLY A 298 2.74 -28.25 12.37
CA GLY A 298 3.50 -29.31 11.66
C GLY A 298 3.85 -28.94 10.23
N MET A 299 4.12 -29.93 9.42
CA MET A 299 4.54 -29.72 8.03
C MET A 299 3.58 -30.42 7.06
N HIS A 300 3.31 -29.78 5.92
CA HIS A 300 2.49 -30.34 4.84
C HIS A 300 1.09 -30.79 5.29
N ASN A 301 0.50 -30.10 6.25
CA ASN A 301 -0.90 -30.32 6.61
C ASN A 301 -1.82 -29.61 5.61
N ASP A 302 -2.90 -30.25 5.20
CA ASP A 302 -3.87 -29.71 4.24
C ASP A 302 -5.31 -29.81 4.76
N ALA A 303 -5.99 -28.66 4.85
CA ALA A 303 -7.36 -28.56 5.31
C ALA A 303 -8.23 -27.89 4.24
N HIS A 304 -9.25 -28.61 3.74
CA HIS A 304 -10.11 -28.14 2.67
C HIS A 304 -11.59 -28.19 3.04
N VAL A 305 -12.31 -27.08 2.86
CA VAL A 305 -13.77 -27.00 2.96
C VAL A 305 -14.34 -26.51 1.64
N SER A 306 -15.27 -27.25 1.08
CA SER A 306 -15.91 -26.89 -0.19
C SER A 306 -17.43 -27.01 -0.16
N ASN A 307 -18.13 -26.12 -0.88
CA ASN A 307 -19.58 -26.15 -1.10
C ASN A 307 -20.38 -26.35 0.20
N SER A 308 -19.99 -25.66 1.28
CA SER A 308 -20.44 -25.97 2.62
C SER A 308 -20.99 -24.74 3.36
N VAL A 309 -21.87 -25.00 4.30
CA VAL A 309 -22.34 -23.99 5.27
C VAL A 309 -21.97 -24.44 6.68
N SER A 310 -21.35 -23.56 7.44
CA SER A 310 -21.00 -23.78 8.85
C SER A 310 -20.23 -25.10 9.10
N SER A 311 -19.22 -25.34 8.28
CA SER A 311 -18.45 -26.59 8.29
C SER A 311 -16.98 -26.35 8.60
N GLY A 312 -16.27 -27.37 9.10
CA GLY A 312 -14.88 -27.27 9.50
C GLY A 312 -13.98 -28.39 8.98
N ALA A 313 -12.79 -28.05 8.49
CA ALA A 313 -11.71 -28.98 8.22
C ALA A 313 -10.48 -28.60 9.05
N LEU A 314 -9.95 -29.55 9.82
CA LEU A 314 -8.77 -29.36 10.67
C LEU A 314 -7.72 -30.41 10.32
N ALA A 315 -6.55 -29.96 9.86
CA ALA A 315 -5.39 -30.81 9.63
C ALA A 315 -4.21 -30.24 10.44
N GLY A 316 -3.65 -31.05 11.34
CA GLY A 316 -2.58 -30.50 12.20
C GLY A 316 -2.11 -31.41 13.33
N ARG A 317 -1.29 -30.87 14.23
CA ARG A 317 -0.61 -31.58 15.30
C ARG A 317 0.16 -32.82 14.82
N GLY A 318 1.00 -32.62 13.80
CA GLY A 318 1.79 -33.63 13.13
C GLY A 318 2.06 -33.25 11.69
N ASN A 319 2.50 -34.21 10.90
CA ASN A 319 2.89 -33.91 9.52
C ASN A 319 2.05 -34.69 8.51
N ASN A 320 1.86 -34.10 7.32
CA ASN A 320 1.15 -34.74 6.22
C ASN A 320 -0.29 -35.19 6.59
N ASN A 321 -0.98 -34.42 7.41
CA ASN A 321 -2.37 -34.68 7.72
C ASN A 321 -3.28 -34.01 6.69
N PHE A 322 -4.37 -34.69 6.31
CA PHE A 322 -5.34 -34.21 5.33
C PHE A 322 -6.75 -34.23 5.89
N ALA A 323 -7.46 -33.09 5.86
CA ALA A 323 -8.84 -32.99 6.29
C ALA A 323 -9.69 -32.33 5.19
N GLU A 324 -10.75 -32.99 4.74
CA GLU A 324 -11.64 -32.46 3.70
C GLU A 324 -13.11 -32.53 4.09
N VAL A 325 -13.85 -31.45 3.86
CA VAL A 325 -15.30 -31.38 4.04
C VAL A 325 -15.98 -30.87 2.78
N ASN A 326 -16.94 -31.63 2.31
CA ASN A 326 -17.89 -31.25 1.27
C ASN A 326 -19.31 -31.57 1.76
N GLY A 327 -19.96 -30.61 2.43
CA GLY A 327 -21.29 -30.79 3.04
C GLY A 327 -21.51 -29.79 4.17
N ASN A 328 -22.78 -29.57 4.50
CA ASN A 328 -23.19 -28.58 5.48
C ASN A 328 -23.14 -29.11 6.92
N PHE A 329 -22.80 -28.24 7.87
CA PHE A 329 -22.77 -28.55 9.31
C PHE A 329 -21.91 -29.78 9.64
N SER A 330 -20.80 -29.94 8.92
CA SER A 330 -19.96 -31.12 8.96
C SER A 330 -18.54 -30.82 9.44
N LEU A 331 -17.84 -31.81 9.99
CA LEU A 331 -16.49 -31.67 10.52
C LEU A 331 -15.59 -32.83 10.06
N ALA A 332 -14.44 -32.49 9.50
CA ALA A 332 -13.33 -33.43 9.30
C ALA A 332 -12.14 -32.98 10.15
N ALA A 333 -11.56 -33.89 10.94
CA ALA A 333 -10.37 -33.61 11.73
C ALA A 333 -9.32 -34.71 11.53
N ALA A 334 -8.14 -34.35 11.04
CA ALA A 334 -6.98 -35.23 10.87
C ALA A 334 -5.80 -34.66 11.68
N GLY A 335 -5.30 -35.43 12.66
CA GLY A 335 -4.22 -34.90 13.50
C GLY A 335 -3.88 -35.76 14.71
N GLU A 336 -3.08 -35.20 15.62
CA GLU A 336 -2.44 -35.90 16.75
C GLU A 336 -1.60 -37.11 16.28
N GLY A 337 -0.78 -36.90 15.23
CA GLY A 337 0.08 -37.87 14.56
C GLY A 337 0.31 -37.45 13.11
N SER A 338 0.90 -38.35 12.33
CA SER A 338 1.27 -38.04 10.94
C SER A 338 0.52 -38.94 9.95
N PHE A 339 0.33 -38.43 8.71
CA PHE A 339 -0.32 -39.17 7.62
C PHE A 339 -1.79 -39.52 7.91
N ASN A 340 -2.47 -38.78 8.78
CA ASN A 340 -3.90 -39.01 9.05
C ASN A 340 -4.76 -38.36 7.95
N THR A 341 -5.83 -39.05 7.56
CA THR A 341 -6.79 -38.57 6.57
C THR A 341 -8.21 -38.60 7.11
N ALA A 342 -8.91 -37.46 7.10
CA ALA A 342 -10.32 -37.37 7.47
C ALA A 342 -11.13 -36.74 6.33
N THR A 343 -12.14 -37.42 5.82
CA THR A 343 -12.97 -36.93 4.71
C THR A 343 -14.45 -37.02 5.05
N VAL A 344 -15.20 -35.96 4.80
CA VAL A 344 -16.66 -35.90 4.94
C VAL A 344 -17.29 -35.47 3.62
N ASN A 345 -18.22 -36.27 3.12
CA ASN A 345 -19.02 -35.98 1.94
C ASN A 345 -20.52 -36.07 2.27
N GLY A 346 -21.09 -35.14 2.98
CA GLY A 346 -22.49 -35.15 3.38
C GLY A 346 -22.77 -34.13 4.49
N ASN A 347 -24.03 -34.00 4.84
CA ASN A 347 -24.48 -32.99 5.80
C ASN A 347 -24.59 -33.55 7.22
N GLY A 348 -24.21 -32.77 8.21
CA GLY A 348 -24.32 -33.14 9.61
C GLY A 348 -23.39 -34.29 10.04
N LEU A 349 -22.30 -34.51 9.33
CA LEU A 349 -21.41 -35.65 9.52
C LEU A 349 -20.09 -35.25 10.19
N VAL A 350 -19.47 -36.20 10.86
CA VAL A 350 -18.16 -36.01 11.50
C VAL A 350 -17.22 -37.17 11.16
N ALA A 351 -16.02 -36.87 10.70
CA ALA A 351 -14.92 -37.83 10.52
C ALA A 351 -13.69 -37.36 11.31
N ILE A 352 -13.13 -38.22 12.16
CA ILE A 352 -11.94 -37.93 12.96
C ILE A 352 -10.91 -39.04 12.76
N ALA A 353 -9.75 -38.69 12.21
CA ALA A 353 -8.59 -39.56 12.05
C ALA A 353 -7.47 -39.12 13.01
N GLY A 354 -7.09 -40.00 13.92
CA GLY A 354 -6.17 -39.77 15.05
C GLY A 354 -6.77 -40.23 16.38
N PRO A 355 -6.02 -40.28 17.50
CA PRO A 355 -4.56 -40.09 17.61
C PRO A 355 -3.74 -41.25 17.01
N GLY A 356 -2.52 -40.98 16.61
CA GLY A 356 -1.58 -41.93 16.00
C GLY A 356 -1.34 -41.64 14.53
N ASP A 357 -0.54 -42.47 13.90
CA ASP A 357 -0.15 -42.28 12.49
C ASP A 357 -1.01 -43.14 11.55
N ASP A 358 -1.10 -42.71 10.28
CA ASP A 358 -1.74 -43.47 9.17
C ASP A 358 -3.25 -43.79 9.39
N ASN A 359 -3.96 -43.01 10.19
CA ASN A 359 -5.39 -43.23 10.40
C ASN A 359 -6.23 -42.66 9.24
N ILE A 360 -7.29 -43.41 8.85
CA ILE A 360 -8.26 -42.94 7.84
C ILE A 360 -9.66 -42.97 8.42
N ALA A 361 -10.35 -41.84 8.35
CA ALA A 361 -11.75 -41.70 8.75
C ALA A 361 -12.56 -41.10 7.59
N THR A 362 -13.63 -41.78 7.16
CA THR A 362 -14.50 -41.29 6.10
C THR A 362 -15.96 -41.32 6.53
N ALA A 363 -16.67 -40.22 6.31
CA ALA A 363 -18.12 -40.14 6.47
C ALA A 363 -18.72 -39.74 5.11
N PRO A 364 -19.43 -40.70 4.43
CA PRO A 364 -19.91 -40.55 3.05
C PRO A 364 -21.14 -39.65 2.92
#